data_61fa28446795e5072be51d21a9641dd2
#
_entry.id   61fa28446795e5072be51d21a9641dd2
#
_cell.length_a   1.000
_cell.length_b   1.000
_cell.length_c   1.000
_cell.angle_alpha   90.00
_cell.angle_beta   90.00
_cell.angle_gamma   90.00
#
_symmetry.space_group_name_H-M   'P 1'
#
loop_
_entity.id
_entity.type
_entity.pdbx_description
1 polymer ?
#
loop_
_entity_poly.entity_id
_entity_poly.type
_entity_poly.pdbx_seq_one_letter_code
_entity_poly.pdbx_strand_id
1 'polypeptide(L)'
;MEAVAQWFTAEGRDPTDAELETIAQTWSDHCSHKTFAARIETDQGEVVPLLRQLRETTRAMKAPFVISAFDGNAGIVAFADGVRLAIKAETHNHPSAIEPFGGANTGVGGVIRDVLAAPARPVALTDILCFGPRELDHHNLPDGVLHPAVIEEGVVEGVA
;
A
#
# COMPACT_ATOMS: atom_id res chain seq x y z
N MET A 1 -14.71 -15.35 -9.69
CA MET A 1 -14.28 -16.25 -10.80
C MET A 1 -15.45 -16.74 -11.65
N GLU A 2 -16.54 -17.24 -11.07
CA GLU A 2 -17.73 -17.72 -11.84
C GLU A 2 -18.29 -16.69 -12.82
N ALA A 3 -18.45 -15.42 -12.41
CA ALA A 3 -18.95 -14.36 -13.27
C ALA A 3 -18.04 -14.09 -14.48
N VAL A 4 -16.72 -14.20 -14.32
CA VAL A 4 -15.75 -14.06 -15.40
C VAL A 4 -15.89 -15.24 -16.38
N ALA A 5 -15.94 -16.46 -15.84
CA ALA A 5 -16.13 -17.65 -16.68
C ALA A 5 -17.46 -17.61 -17.47
N GLN A 6 -18.55 -17.20 -16.83
CA GLN A 6 -19.87 -17.04 -17.48
C GLN A 6 -19.81 -16.00 -18.60
N TRP A 7 -19.16 -14.86 -18.36
CA TRP A 7 -19.02 -13.82 -19.39
C TRP A 7 -18.28 -14.34 -20.62
N PHE A 8 -17.11 -14.93 -20.46
CA PHE A 8 -16.31 -15.41 -21.58
C PHE A 8 -16.94 -16.62 -22.29
N THR A 9 -17.69 -17.44 -21.54
CA THR A 9 -18.53 -18.50 -22.14
C THR A 9 -19.63 -17.92 -23.04
N ALA A 10 -20.28 -16.83 -22.62
CA ALA A 10 -21.30 -16.16 -23.42
C ALA A 10 -20.70 -15.49 -24.68
N GLU A 11 -19.46 -14.97 -24.58
CA GLU A 11 -18.70 -14.45 -25.72
C GLU A 11 -18.21 -15.55 -26.67
N GLY A 12 -18.29 -16.82 -26.28
CA GLY A 12 -17.85 -17.97 -27.07
C GLY A 12 -16.33 -18.06 -27.24
N ARG A 13 -15.54 -17.53 -26.32
CA ARG A 13 -14.09 -17.58 -26.32
C ARG A 13 -13.51 -17.62 -24.92
N ASP A 14 -12.26 -18.01 -24.81
CA ASP A 14 -11.49 -17.89 -23.59
C ASP A 14 -10.94 -16.46 -23.42
N PRO A 15 -10.71 -16.00 -22.17
CA PRO A 15 -10.00 -14.77 -21.91
C PRO A 15 -8.53 -14.88 -22.34
N THR A 16 -7.96 -13.77 -22.75
CA THR A 16 -6.52 -13.64 -22.90
C THR A 16 -5.85 -13.41 -21.53
N ASP A 17 -4.56 -13.68 -21.41
CA ASP A 17 -3.79 -13.40 -20.18
C ASP A 17 -3.90 -11.92 -19.80
N ALA A 18 -3.82 -11.00 -20.75
CA ALA A 18 -3.97 -9.57 -20.50
C ALA A 18 -5.35 -9.17 -19.96
N GLU A 19 -6.41 -9.83 -20.43
CA GLU A 19 -7.77 -9.60 -19.90
C GLU A 19 -7.89 -10.14 -18.47
N LEU A 20 -7.32 -11.32 -18.18
CA LEU A 20 -7.34 -11.88 -16.82
C LEU A 20 -6.56 -11.01 -15.85
N GLU A 21 -5.36 -10.56 -16.21
CA GLU A 21 -4.56 -9.65 -15.39
C GLU A 21 -5.27 -8.32 -15.16
N THR A 22 -5.90 -7.77 -16.18
CA THR A 22 -6.68 -6.52 -16.06
C THR A 22 -7.85 -6.68 -15.10
N ILE A 23 -8.57 -7.81 -15.18
CA ILE A 23 -9.68 -8.11 -14.26
C ILE A 23 -9.15 -8.32 -12.84
N ALA A 24 -8.05 -9.08 -12.66
CA ALA A 24 -7.42 -9.33 -11.38
C ALA A 24 -6.99 -8.01 -10.70
N GLN A 25 -6.42 -7.09 -11.47
CA GLN A 25 -6.03 -5.77 -10.99
C GLN A 25 -7.22 -4.96 -10.42
N THR A 26 -8.42 -5.11 -10.97
CA THR A 26 -9.62 -4.42 -10.45
C THR A 26 -10.06 -4.93 -9.07
N TRP A 27 -9.62 -6.12 -8.65
CA TRP A 27 -9.88 -6.70 -7.35
C TRP A 27 -8.80 -6.39 -6.31
N SER A 28 -7.69 -5.85 -6.75
CA SER A 28 -6.62 -5.39 -5.88
C SER A 28 -7.07 -4.19 -5.03
N ASP A 29 -6.54 -4.06 -3.83
CA ASP A 29 -6.66 -2.85 -3.00
C ASP A 29 -5.57 -1.81 -3.35
N HIS A 30 -4.85 -2.01 -4.45
CA HIS A 30 -3.84 -1.06 -4.92
C HIS A 30 -4.49 0.28 -5.29
N CYS A 31 -4.02 1.35 -4.69
CA CYS A 31 -4.57 2.71 -4.82
C CYS A 31 -6.05 2.83 -4.44
N SER A 32 -6.61 1.84 -3.77
CA SER A 32 -8.00 1.78 -3.35
C SER A 32 -8.13 1.13 -1.98
N HIS A 33 -8.94 1.69 -1.11
CA HIS A 33 -9.18 1.16 0.24
C HIS A 33 -10.53 0.48 0.33
N LYS A 34 -10.67 -0.72 -0.24
CA LYS A 34 -11.94 -1.48 -0.17
C LYS A 34 -12.29 -1.82 1.27
N THR A 35 -11.38 -2.45 2.00
CA THR A 35 -11.60 -2.86 3.40
C THR A 35 -11.85 -1.66 4.31
N PHE A 36 -11.00 -0.63 4.25
CA PHE A 36 -11.15 0.56 5.11
C PHE A 36 -12.28 1.49 4.68
N ALA A 37 -12.75 1.38 3.44
CA ALA A 37 -13.92 2.11 2.94
C ALA A 37 -15.23 1.32 3.07
N ALA A 38 -15.16 0.03 3.40
CA ALA A 38 -16.33 -0.83 3.51
C ALA A 38 -17.19 -0.49 4.73
N ARG A 39 -18.49 -0.71 4.61
CA ARG A 39 -19.40 -0.80 5.74
C ARG A 39 -19.21 -2.17 6.39
N ILE A 40 -19.07 -2.18 7.69
CA ILE A 40 -18.91 -3.40 8.48
C ILE A 40 -20.12 -3.52 9.39
N GLU A 41 -20.88 -4.59 9.24
CA GLU A 41 -21.98 -4.92 10.13
C GLU A 41 -21.47 -5.88 11.21
N THR A 42 -21.77 -5.57 12.45
CA THR A 42 -21.44 -6.39 13.62
C THR A 42 -22.71 -6.68 14.40
N ASP A 43 -22.65 -7.58 15.36
CA ASP A 43 -23.72 -7.85 16.33
C ASP A 43 -24.07 -6.61 17.19
N GLN A 44 -23.21 -5.62 17.24
CA GLN A 44 -23.42 -4.35 17.95
C GLN A 44 -23.91 -3.21 17.02
N GLY A 45 -24.08 -3.49 15.74
CA GLY A 45 -24.53 -2.54 14.72
C GLY A 45 -23.52 -2.25 13.63
N GLU A 46 -23.83 -1.26 12.80
CA GLU A 46 -22.97 -0.85 11.69
C GLU A 46 -21.79 0.00 12.20
N VAL A 47 -20.59 -0.36 11.77
CA VAL A 47 -19.37 0.43 12.01
C VAL A 47 -19.16 1.40 10.86
N VAL A 48 -19.00 2.67 11.16
CA VAL A 48 -18.66 3.69 10.16
C VAL A 48 -17.31 3.34 9.53
N PRO A 49 -17.16 3.37 8.19
CA PRO A 49 -15.92 3.04 7.52
C PRO A 49 -14.71 3.80 8.09
N LEU A 50 -13.63 3.09 8.40
CA LEU A 50 -12.45 3.67 9.08
C LEU A 50 -11.84 4.85 8.33
N LEU A 51 -11.74 4.76 7.00
CA LEU A 51 -11.22 5.86 6.17
C LEU A 51 -12.12 7.10 6.26
N ARG A 52 -13.42 6.92 6.36
CA ARG A 52 -14.37 8.01 6.57
C ARG A 52 -14.16 8.66 7.94
N GLN A 53 -14.02 7.86 8.99
CA GLN A 53 -13.74 8.37 10.35
C GLN A 53 -12.47 9.20 10.38
N LEU A 54 -11.37 8.72 9.76
CA LEU A 54 -10.10 9.46 9.69
C LEU A 54 -10.27 10.81 9.00
N ARG A 55 -10.96 10.84 7.86
CA ARG A 55 -11.23 12.09 7.12
C ARG A 55 -12.07 13.08 7.92
N GLU A 56 -13.15 12.60 8.52
CA GLU A 56 -14.06 13.43 9.33
C GLU A 56 -13.35 13.96 10.58
N THR A 57 -12.58 13.12 11.27
CA THR A 57 -11.79 13.54 12.45
C THR A 57 -10.75 14.59 12.08
N THR A 58 -10.00 14.38 11.00
CA THR A 58 -9.02 15.36 10.53
C THR A 58 -9.66 16.71 10.20
N ARG A 59 -10.81 16.70 9.54
CA ARG A 59 -11.57 17.93 9.25
C ARG A 59 -12.11 18.60 10.50
N ALA A 60 -12.63 17.80 11.45
CA ALA A 60 -13.20 18.31 12.71
C ALA A 60 -12.14 18.95 13.62
N MET A 61 -10.92 18.46 13.61
CA MET A 61 -9.81 19.03 14.39
C MET A 61 -9.51 20.47 14.00
N LYS A 62 -9.76 20.88 12.77
CA LYS A 62 -9.42 22.21 12.24
C LYS A 62 -8.01 22.65 12.62
N ALA A 63 -7.07 21.70 12.61
CA ALA A 63 -5.69 21.94 13.01
C ALA A 63 -5.00 22.92 12.07
N PRO A 64 -4.52 24.08 12.55
CA PRO A 64 -3.99 25.14 11.68
C PRO A 64 -2.69 24.73 10.96
N PHE A 65 -2.03 23.69 11.44
CA PHE A 65 -0.83 23.16 10.79
C PHE A 65 -1.13 22.20 9.65
N VAL A 66 -2.34 21.69 9.49
CA VAL A 66 -2.71 20.81 8.37
C VAL A 66 -3.04 21.68 7.16
N ILE A 67 -2.20 21.62 6.14
CA ILE A 67 -2.37 22.38 4.89
C ILE A 67 -3.14 21.56 3.86
N SER A 68 -2.77 20.29 3.68
CA SER A 68 -3.46 19.34 2.80
C SER A 68 -3.42 17.95 3.41
N ALA A 69 -4.56 17.27 3.39
CA ALA A 69 -4.69 15.87 3.81
C ALA A 69 -5.79 15.20 2.99
N PHE A 70 -5.53 13.99 2.50
CA PHE A 70 -6.44 13.16 1.66
C PHE A 70 -6.74 13.72 0.25
N ASP A 71 -6.03 14.74 -0.20
CA ASP A 71 -6.29 15.41 -1.48
C ASP A 71 -5.23 15.10 -2.55
N GLY A 72 -4.18 14.37 -2.20
CA GLY A 72 -3.08 14.03 -3.09
C GLY A 72 -2.23 12.89 -2.58
N ASN A 73 -1.06 12.72 -3.16
CA ASN A 73 -0.16 11.59 -2.87
C ASN A 73 0.64 11.77 -1.56
N ALA A 74 0.70 12.99 -1.02
CA ALA A 74 1.37 13.27 0.24
C ALA A 74 0.53 14.21 1.11
N GLY A 75 0.62 14.05 2.43
CA GLY A 75 0.09 15.02 3.38
C GLY A 75 1.03 16.23 3.47
N ILE A 76 0.48 17.44 3.59
CA ILE A 76 1.27 18.67 3.72
C ILE A 76 0.94 19.35 5.04
N VAL A 77 1.95 19.63 5.84
CA VAL A 77 1.82 20.33 7.11
C VAL A 77 2.71 21.57 7.18
N ALA A 78 2.25 22.60 7.88
CA ALA A 78 3.09 23.72 8.26
C ALA A 78 4.03 23.27 9.39
N PHE A 79 5.31 23.60 9.27
CA PHE A 79 6.32 23.22 10.26
C PHE A 79 6.79 24.43 11.06
N ALA A 80 7.65 25.27 10.52
CA ALA A 80 8.16 26.47 11.16
C ALA A 80 8.57 27.52 10.12
N ASP A 81 8.47 28.79 10.44
CA ASP A 81 9.01 29.90 9.64
C ASP A 81 8.71 29.87 8.15
N GLY A 82 7.48 29.50 7.80
CA GLY A 82 7.04 29.37 6.42
C GLY A 82 7.48 28.08 5.71
N VAL A 83 8.19 27.20 6.40
CA VAL A 83 8.53 25.85 5.90
C VAL A 83 7.31 24.95 5.96
N ARG A 84 7.10 24.20 4.89
CA ARG A 84 6.07 23.16 4.79
C ARG A 84 6.74 21.81 4.59
N LEU A 85 6.22 20.79 5.24
CA LEU A 85 6.69 19.42 5.08
C LEU A 85 5.64 18.62 4.31
N ALA A 86 6.08 17.96 3.24
CA ALA A 86 5.34 16.90 2.58
C ALA A 86 5.72 15.57 3.23
N ILE A 87 4.72 14.81 3.68
CA ILE A 87 4.91 13.55 4.39
C ILE A 87 4.17 12.47 3.62
N LYS A 88 4.89 11.41 3.28
CA LYS A 88 4.33 10.21 2.67
C LYS A 88 4.73 8.99 3.49
N ALA A 89 3.78 8.10 3.70
CA ALA A 89 4.03 6.76 4.25
C ALA A 89 3.37 5.73 3.35
N GLU A 90 4.05 4.63 3.13
CA GLU A 90 3.57 3.53 2.29
C GLU A 90 4.09 2.20 2.80
N THR A 91 3.31 1.15 2.61
CA THR A 91 3.74 -0.22 2.82
C THR A 91 4.06 -0.86 1.47
N HIS A 92 5.14 -1.61 1.39
CA HIS A 92 5.53 -2.34 0.18
C HIS A 92 5.87 -3.80 0.52
N ASN A 93 5.08 -4.40 1.40
CA ASN A 93 5.34 -5.72 1.96
C ASN A 93 5.17 -6.86 0.96
N HIS A 94 4.11 -6.83 0.15
CA HIS A 94 3.79 -7.93 -0.77
C HIS A 94 4.84 -8.11 -1.87
N PRO A 95 5.19 -7.08 -2.66
CA PRO A 95 6.27 -7.20 -3.63
C PRO A 95 7.61 -7.57 -3.01
N SER A 96 7.92 -7.04 -1.82
CA SER A 96 9.17 -7.34 -1.11
C SER A 96 9.22 -8.77 -0.56
N ALA A 97 8.07 -9.40 -0.31
CA ALA A 97 8.03 -10.81 0.09
C ALA A 97 8.28 -11.77 -1.09
N ILE A 98 8.03 -11.33 -2.32
CA ILE A 98 8.15 -12.14 -3.56
C ILE A 98 9.51 -11.90 -4.22
N GLU A 99 9.90 -10.65 -4.36
CA GLU A 99 11.16 -10.19 -4.94
C GLU A 99 11.77 -9.12 -4.02
N PRO A 100 12.55 -9.52 -3.00
CA PRO A 100 12.92 -8.65 -1.88
C PRO A 100 13.65 -7.38 -2.30
N PHE A 101 14.68 -7.47 -3.14
CA PHE A 101 15.46 -6.33 -3.58
C PHE A 101 14.64 -5.37 -4.44
N GLY A 102 14.05 -5.84 -5.53
CA GLY A 102 13.29 -5.00 -6.45
C GLY A 102 11.99 -4.50 -5.84
N GLY A 103 11.35 -5.31 -4.98
CA GLY A 103 10.18 -4.91 -4.21
C GLY A 103 10.47 -3.75 -3.27
N ALA A 104 11.55 -3.81 -2.48
CA ALA A 104 11.96 -2.75 -1.57
C ALA A 104 12.40 -1.49 -2.33
N ASN A 105 13.23 -1.64 -3.34
CA ASN A 105 13.69 -0.54 -4.19
C ASN A 105 12.52 0.21 -4.86
N THR A 106 11.52 -0.53 -5.36
CA THR A 106 10.30 0.05 -5.92
C THR A 106 9.50 0.81 -4.86
N GLY A 107 9.41 0.29 -3.63
CA GLY A 107 8.76 0.97 -2.51
C GLY A 107 9.41 2.31 -2.20
N VAL A 108 10.73 2.34 -2.05
CA VAL A 108 11.53 3.56 -1.86
C VAL A 108 11.30 4.54 -3.01
N GLY A 109 11.37 4.07 -4.26
CA GLY A 109 11.11 4.90 -5.44
C GLY A 109 9.70 5.48 -5.48
N GLY A 110 8.70 4.71 -5.02
CA GLY A 110 7.30 5.14 -4.94
C GLY A 110 7.08 6.29 -3.97
N VAL A 111 7.59 6.19 -2.73
CA VAL A 111 7.43 7.27 -1.74
C VAL A 111 8.19 8.54 -2.12
N ILE A 112 9.37 8.41 -2.74
CA ILE A 112 10.13 9.56 -3.27
C ILE A 112 9.33 10.24 -4.38
N ARG A 113 8.79 9.47 -5.31
CA ARG A 113 7.97 9.99 -6.42
C ARG A 113 6.75 10.76 -5.93
N ASP A 114 6.08 10.28 -4.89
CA ASP A 114 4.91 10.94 -4.33
C ASP A 114 5.25 12.27 -3.65
N VAL A 115 6.40 12.37 -2.99
CA VAL A 115 6.92 13.62 -2.44
C VAL A 115 7.25 14.61 -3.56
N LEU A 116 7.87 14.14 -4.64
CA LEU A 116 8.16 14.98 -5.83
C LEU A 116 6.87 15.45 -6.53
N ALA A 117 5.83 14.61 -6.59
CA ALA A 117 4.52 14.97 -7.12
C ALA A 117 3.81 16.06 -6.27
N ALA A 118 4.15 16.19 -5.00
CA ALA A 118 3.70 17.27 -4.12
C ALA A 118 4.58 18.53 -4.20
N PRO A 119 5.21 18.87 -5.32
CA PRO A 119 6.33 19.77 -5.59
C PRO A 119 7.26 20.01 -4.40
N ALA A 120 7.65 18.94 -3.71
CA ALA A 120 8.54 18.99 -2.55
C ALA A 120 9.86 18.26 -2.84
N ARG A 121 10.93 18.68 -2.19
CA ARG A 121 12.23 18.01 -2.27
C ARG A 121 12.34 16.96 -1.18
N PRO A 122 12.58 15.68 -1.50
CA PRO A 122 12.88 14.65 -0.51
C PRO A 122 14.12 15.06 0.31
N VAL A 123 14.02 15.00 1.62
CA VAL A 123 15.08 15.40 2.54
C VAL A 123 15.45 14.29 3.55
N ALA A 124 14.54 13.36 3.75
CA ALA A 124 14.75 12.20 4.61
C ALA A 124 13.89 11.05 4.12
N LEU A 125 14.41 9.84 4.28
CA LEU A 125 13.70 8.58 4.12
C LEU A 125 13.93 7.76 5.39
N THR A 126 12.90 7.11 5.88
CA THR A 126 13.00 6.20 7.02
C THR A 126 12.18 4.96 6.74
N ASP A 127 12.71 3.81 7.10
CA ASP A 127 12.04 2.53 6.93
C ASP A 127 11.88 1.83 8.27
N ILE A 128 10.70 1.26 8.49
CA ILE A 128 10.44 0.34 9.60
C ILE A 128 10.35 -1.04 9.00
N LEU A 129 11.41 -1.83 9.16
CA LEU A 129 11.53 -3.16 8.58
C LEU A 129 11.16 -4.21 9.63
N CYS A 130 10.23 -5.08 9.27
CA CYS A 130 9.77 -6.19 10.11
C CYS A 130 9.84 -7.48 9.32
N PHE A 131 10.52 -8.48 9.87
CA PHE A 131 10.74 -9.77 9.23
C PHE A 131 10.31 -10.91 10.16
N GLY A 132 10.10 -12.08 9.58
CA GLY A 132 9.99 -13.31 10.35
C GLY A 132 11.33 -13.70 11.01
N PRO A 133 11.31 -14.68 11.93
CA PRO A 133 12.53 -15.12 12.62
C PRO A 133 13.53 -15.74 11.63
N ARG A 134 14.80 -15.37 11.78
CA ARG A 134 15.90 -15.89 10.94
C ARG A 134 16.16 -17.39 11.15
N GLU A 135 15.79 -17.90 12.31
CA GLU A 135 15.96 -19.29 12.72
C GLU A 135 14.78 -20.20 12.33
N LEU A 136 13.87 -19.68 11.52
CA LEU A 136 12.72 -20.46 11.06
C LEU A 136 13.20 -21.66 10.24
N ASP A 137 12.70 -22.86 10.54
CA ASP A 137 13.00 -24.03 9.75
C ASP A 137 12.35 -23.94 8.37
N HIS A 138 13.14 -24.17 7.33
CA HIS A 138 12.65 -24.20 5.94
C HIS A 138 11.47 -25.16 5.71
N HIS A 139 11.41 -26.26 6.47
CA HIS A 139 10.31 -27.20 6.39
C HIS A 139 8.96 -26.65 6.88
N ASN A 140 8.96 -25.53 7.59
CA ASN A 140 7.76 -24.87 8.08
C ASN A 140 7.23 -23.78 7.12
N LEU A 141 7.89 -23.59 5.98
CA LEU A 141 7.45 -22.62 4.98
C LEU A 141 6.54 -23.27 3.95
N PRO A 142 5.46 -22.62 3.53
CA PRO A 142 4.68 -23.05 2.38
C PRO A 142 5.52 -23.03 1.10
N ASP A 143 5.15 -23.86 0.14
CA ASP A 143 5.82 -23.91 -1.16
C ASP A 143 5.80 -22.53 -1.85
N GLY A 144 6.94 -22.12 -2.37
CA GLY A 144 7.10 -20.84 -3.08
C GLY A 144 7.27 -19.60 -2.17
N VAL A 145 7.27 -19.78 -0.85
CA VAL A 145 7.54 -18.68 0.10
C VAL A 145 9.05 -18.61 0.39
N LEU A 146 9.62 -17.42 0.25
CA LEU A 146 11.01 -17.17 0.58
C LEU A 146 11.25 -17.23 2.08
N HIS A 147 12.44 -17.71 2.47
CA HIS A 147 12.84 -17.72 3.86
C HIS A 147 13.01 -16.29 4.41
N PRO A 148 12.61 -15.98 5.67
CA PRO A 148 12.72 -14.64 6.24
C PRO A 148 14.12 -14.01 6.14
N ALA A 149 15.18 -14.79 6.30
CA ALA A 149 16.54 -14.30 6.18
C ALA A 149 16.87 -13.82 4.75
N VAL A 150 16.35 -14.50 3.72
CA VAL A 150 16.54 -14.10 2.31
C VAL A 150 15.77 -12.83 2.03
N ILE A 151 14.54 -12.72 2.56
CA ILE A 151 13.72 -11.51 2.43
C ILE A 151 14.42 -10.33 3.11
N GLU A 152 14.92 -10.51 4.34
CA GLU A 152 15.63 -9.47 5.09
C GLU A 152 16.84 -8.96 4.33
N GLU A 153 17.71 -9.84 3.85
CA GLU A 153 18.93 -9.46 3.11
C GLU A 153 18.59 -8.66 1.85
N GLY A 154 17.66 -9.15 1.02
CA GLY A 154 17.28 -8.47 -0.20
C GLY A 154 16.56 -7.15 0.03
N VAL A 155 15.70 -7.07 1.06
CA VAL A 155 15.01 -5.82 1.41
C VAL A 155 16.00 -4.76 1.91
N VAL A 156 16.94 -5.13 2.78
CA VAL A 156 17.97 -4.20 3.28
C VAL A 156 18.83 -3.67 2.14
N GLU A 157 19.24 -4.52 1.20
CA GLU A 157 19.96 -4.08 0.00
C GLU A 157 19.08 -3.17 -0.91
N GLY A 158 17.80 -3.48 -1.04
CA GLY A 158 16.89 -2.73 -1.91
C GLY A 158 16.50 -1.36 -1.37
N VAL A 159 16.62 -1.15 -0.05
CA VAL A 159 16.39 0.15 0.61
C VAL A 159 17.63 1.03 0.59
N ALA A 160 18.84 0.43 0.62
CA ALA A 160 20.12 1.13 0.69
C ALA A 160 20.53 1.77 -0.64
#